data_f5afca5df681c1deabfad912fbbdaadd
#
_entry.id   f5afca5df681c1deabfad912fbbdaadd
#
_cell.length_a   1.000
_cell.length_b   1.000
_cell.length_c   1.000
_cell.angle_alpha   90.00
_cell.angle_beta   90.00
_cell.angle_gamma   90.00
#
_symmetry.space_group_name_H-M   'P 1'
#
loop_
_entity.id
_entity.type
_entity.pdbx_description
1 polymer ?
#
loop_
_entity_poly.entity_id
_entity_poly.type
_entity_poly.pdbx_seq_one_letter_code
_entity_poly.pdbx_strand_id
1 'polypeptide(L)'
;MVGSPRADGRCATLANEMFEACIDECPEDGVSVVAVSSVDVAPCVGCDACRKALSKDDDAYPEIPEKGDPLAQCNLVFRSDASAHQCVIGDDMAEVRKHLDAADELIVVSPVYFSGAPAQMKALLDRMQPYFWSNLRERTKERRPCTLHVVREGGDPHGFEPLVGVVRSALGVAGFKLECLVDWLGCFDEDGEIVADGRECELD
;
A
#
# COMPACT_ATOMS: atom_id res chain seq x y z
N MET A 1 4.03 6.09 2.95
CA MET A 1 3.54 4.74 3.37
C MET A 1 4.72 3.87 3.75
N VAL A 2 4.72 3.27 4.93
CA VAL A 2 5.82 2.41 5.42
C VAL A 2 5.37 0.96 5.39
N GLY A 3 5.99 0.15 4.53
CA GLY A 3 5.65 -1.26 4.30
C GLY A 3 6.33 -2.26 5.25
N SER A 4 7.10 -1.78 6.24
CA SER A 4 7.78 -2.63 7.22
C SER A 4 6.82 -3.09 8.33
N PRO A 5 6.81 -4.37 8.70
CA PRO A 5 6.09 -4.85 9.88
C PRO A 5 6.75 -4.43 11.20
N ARG A 6 7.99 -3.94 11.16
CA ARG A 6 8.69 -3.40 12.34
C ARG A 6 8.40 -1.92 12.48
N ALA A 7 8.06 -1.50 13.71
CA ALA A 7 7.80 -0.10 14.01
C ALA A 7 9.08 0.74 14.18
N ASP A 8 10.22 0.09 14.42
CA ASP A 8 11.49 0.66 14.86
C ASP A 8 12.70 0.14 14.06
N GLY A 9 12.57 -0.10 12.79
CA GLY A 9 13.68 -0.56 11.96
C GLY A 9 14.08 0.46 10.91
N ARG A 10 15.08 0.14 10.08
CA ARG A 10 15.64 1.00 9.01
C ARG A 10 14.59 1.70 8.13
N CYS A 11 13.48 1.01 7.82
CA CYS A 11 12.38 1.64 7.09
C CYS A 11 11.68 2.73 7.89
N ALA A 12 11.59 2.60 9.22
CA ALA A 12 11.03 3.62 10.08
C ALA A 12 11.98 4.80 10.22
N THR A 13 13.30 4.55 10.41
CA THR A 13 14.34 5.58 10.40
C THR A 13 14.25 6.41 9.11
N LEU A 14 14.29 5.75 7.95
CA LEU A 14 14.21 6.43 6.66
C LEU A 14 12.92 7.23 6.48
N ALA A 15 11.78 6.65 6.88
CA ALA A 15 10.49 7.32 6.77
C ALA A 15 10.39 8.55 7.69
N ASN A 16 11.00 8.50 8.87
CA ASN A 16 11.03 9.64 9.79
C ASN A 16 11.91 10.77 9.23
N GLU A 17 13.09 10.46 8.70
CA GLU A 17 13.94 11.49 8.07
C GLU A 17 13.24 12.14 6.87
N MET A 18 12.58 11.36 6.04
CA MET A 18 11.80 11.91 4.93
C MET A 18 10.62 12.76 5.41
N PHE A 19 9.95 12.34 6.48
CA PHE A 19 8.85 13.10 7.07
C PHE A 19 9.34 14.47 7.59
N GLU A 20 10.46 14.50 8.31
CA GLU A 20 11.08 15.72 8.81
C GLU A 20 11.52 16.62 7.64
N ALA A 21 12.17 16.07 6.62
CA ALA A 21 12.58 16.82 5.45
C ALA A 21 11.39 17.45 4.70
N CYS A 22 10.29 16.70 4.51
CA CYS A 22 9.08 17.24 3.88
C CYS A 22 8.47 18.40 4.66
N ILE A 23 8.44 18.33 6.00
CA ILE A 23 7.92 19.41 6.85
C ILE A 23 8.82 20.63 6.78
N ASP A 24 10.14 20.45 6.77
CA ASP A 24 11.11 21.55 6.76
C ASP A 24 11.13 22.27 5.39
N GLU A 25 11.04 21.52 4.30
CA GLU A 25 11.06 22.08 2.94
C GLU A 25 9.73 22.69 2.51
N CYS A 26 8.62 22.08 2.93
CA CYS A 26 7.26 22.45 2.54
C CYS A 26 6.34 22.53 3.76
N PRO A 27 6.50 23.49 4.68
CA PRO A 27 5.75 23.57 5.93
C PRO A 27 4.25 23.84 5.74
N GLU A 28 3.83 24.26 4.56
CA GLU A 28 2.42 24.46 4.18
C GLU A 28 1.73 23.17 3.77
N ASP A 29 2.50 22.10 3.47
CA ASP A 29 1.97 20.83 2.99
C ASP A 29 1.51 19.94 4.14
N GLY A 30 0.41 19.26 3.93
CA GLY A 30 -0.08 18.26 4.86
C GLY A 30 0.62 16.91 4.64
N VAL A 31 1.50 16.51 5.55
CA VAL A 31 2.19 15.20 5.49
C VAL A 31 1.52 14.21 6.43
N SER A 32 1.22 13.00 5.95
CA SER A 32 0.68 11.92 6.77
C SER A 32 1.47 10.63 6.57
N VAL A 33 1.69 9.88 7.66
CA VAL A 33 2.39 8.60 7.63
C VAL A 33 1.42 7.46 7.90
N VAL A 34 1.36 6.49 6.98
CA VAL A 34 0.65 5.22 7.15
C VAL A 34 1.69 4.10 7.21
N ALA A 35 1.82 3.46 8.37
CA ALA A 35 2.72 2.33 8.55
C ALA A 35 1.94 1.03 8.74
N VAL A 36 2.31 -0.04 8.02
CA VAL A 36 1.64 -1.35 8.14
C VAL A 36 1.83 -1.97 9.52
N SER A 37 2.79 -1.49 10.31
CA SER A 37 2.98 -1.88 11.71
C SER A 37 1.98 -1.25 12.69
N SER A 38 1.25 -0.21 12.26
CA SER A 38 0.33 0.55 13.11
C SER A 38 -1.14 0.45 12.67
N VAL A 39 -1.42 -0.23 11.57
CA VAL A 39 -2.77 -0.43 11.05
C VAL A 39 -3.12 -1.92 11.00
N ASP A 40 -4.35 -2.27 11.36
CA ASP A 40 -4.86 -3.63 11.21
C ASP A 40 -5.62 -3.75 9.88
N VAL A 41 -4.93 -4.28 8.87
CA VAL A 41 -5.49 -4.51 7.53
C VAL A 41 -5.47 -6.00 7.21
N ALA A 42 -6.64 -6.62 7.24
CA ALA A 42 -6.80 -8.02 6.84
C ALA A 42 -6.53 -8.21 5.33
N PRO A 43 -5.99 -9.36 4.92
CA PRO A 43 -5.79 -9.66 3.51
C PRO A 43 -7.11 -9.72 2.74
N CYS A 44 -7.06 -9.49 1.42
CA CYS A 44 -8.21 -9.66 0.55
C CYS A 44 -8.62 -11.13 0.51
N VAL A 45 -9.90 -11.41 0.78
CA VAL A 45 -10.46 -12.79 0.77
C VAL A 45 -11.16 -13.15 -0.54
N GLY A 46 -11.09 -12.28 -1.56
CA GLY A 46 -11.65 -12.57 -2.88
C GLY A 46 -13.19 -12.68 -2.91
N CYS A 47 -13.89 -12.03 -2.00
CA CYS A 47 -15.37 -12.10 -1.91
C CYS A 47 -16.11 -11.41 -3.06
N ASP A 48 -15.40 -10.70 -3.95
CA ASP A 48 -15.94 -9.97 -5.10
C ASP A 48 -16.97 -8.87 -4.77
N ALA A 49 -17.15 -8.50 -3.51
CA ALA A 49 -18.09 -7.45 -3.12
C ALA A 49 -17.84 -6.12 -3.84
N CYS A 50 -16.57 -5.72 -3.97
CA CYS A 50 -16.18 -4.51 -4.69
C CYS A 50 -16.43 -4.58 -6.20
N ARG A 51 -16.59 -5.77 -6.78
CA ARG A 51 -16.89 -6.01 -8.19
C ARG A 51 -18.40 -6.01 -8.47
N LYS A 52 -19.19 -6.69 -7.62
CA LYS A 52 -20.61 -6.94 -7.83
C LYS A 52 -21.45 -5.67 -7.94
N ALA A 53 -21.04 -4.60 -7.29
CA ALA A 53 -21.68 -3.29 -7.35
C ALA A 53 -21.56 -2.58 -8.73
N LEU A 54 -21.03 -3.24 -9.77
CA LEU A 54 -20.97 -2.70 -11.14
C LEU A 54 -22.22 -3.01 -11.97
N SER A 55 -23.02 -4.00 -11.61
CA SER A 55 -24.26 -4.31 -12.31
C SER A 55 -25.34 -3.32 -11.86
N LYS A 56 -25.87 -2.55 -12.81
CA LYS A 56 -26.94 -1.57 -12.54
C LYS A 56 -28.27 -2.21 -12.10
N ASP A 57 -28.35 -3.52 -12.17
CA ASP A 57 -29.60 -4.28 -11.99
C ASP A 57 -29.63 -5.14 -10.71
N ASP A 58 -28.52 -5.17 -9.93
CA ASP A 58 -28.48 -5.92 -8.69
C ASP A 58 -28.29 -4.99 -7.49
N ASP A 59 -29.38 -4.67 -6.80
CA ASP A 59 -29.39 -4.12 -5.44
C ASP A 59 -28.85 -5.12 -4.40
N ALA A 60 -28.39 -6.27 -4.84
CA ALA A 60 -27.85 -7.31 -3.97
C ALA A 60 -26.36 -7.05 -3.70
N TYR A 61 -26.07 -6.38 -2.61
CA TYR A 61 -24.80 -6.56 -1.90
C TYR A 61 -24.55 -8.06 -1.71
N PRO A 62 -23.31 -8.54 -1.84
CA PRO A 62 -23.01 -9.90 -1.47
C PRO A 62 -23.50 -10.11 -0.05
N GLU A 63 -24.28 -11.14 0.16
CA GLU A 63 -24.74 -11.52 1.49
C GLU A 63 -23.53 -11.64 2.41
N ILE A 64 -23.62 -11.00 3.58
CA ILE A 64 -22.60 -11.15 4.63
C ILE A 64 -22.50 -12.64 4.91
N PRO A 65 -21.28 -13.23 4.92
CA PRO A 65 -21.12 -14.66 5.12
C PRO A 65 -21.88 -15.13 6.38
N GLU A 66 -22.77 -16.10 6.19
CA GLU A 66 -23.50 -16.68 7.31
C GLU A 66 -22.56 -17.49 8.23
N LYS A 67 -22.98 -17.67 9.46
CA LYS A 67 -22.25 -18.46 10.46
C LYS A 67 -22.09 -19.92 9.93
N GLY A 68 -20.86 -20.27 9.52
CA GLY A 68 -20.55 -21.57 8.91
C GLY A 68 -19.96 -21.46 7.50
N ASP A 69 -20.03 -20.30 6.86
CA ASP A 69 -19.28 -20.01 5.64
C ASP A 69 -17.77 -20.06 5.92
N PRO A 70 -16.94 -20.65 5.04
CA PRO A 70 -15.48 -20.61 5.18
C PRO A 70 -14.91 -19.19 5.37
N LEU A 71 -15.53 -18.16 4.80
CA LEU A 71 -15.17 -16.77 5.01
C LEU A 71 -15.48 -16.25 6.41
N ALA A 72 -16.55 -16.75 7.06
CA ALA A 72 -16.90 -16.41 8.45
C ALA A 72 -15.91 -16.98 9.47
N GLN A 73 -15.12 -18.00 9.10
CA GLN A 73 -14.08 -18.59 9.97
C GLN A 73 -12.82 -17.73 10.10
N CYS A 74 -12.68 -16.71 9.26
CA CYS A 74 -11.52 -15.79 9.27
C CYS A 74 -11.60 -14.71 10.35
N ASN A 75 -12.59 -14.71 11.24
CA ASN A 75 -12.83 -13.66 12.26
C ASN A 75 -12.90 -12.23 11.67
N LEU A 76 -13.26 -12.09 10.40
CA LEU A 76 -13.36 -10.80 9.73
C LEU A 76 -14.65 -10.10 10.15
N VAL A 77 -14.56 -8.80 10.39
CA VAL A 77 -15.71 -7.91 10.57
C VAL A 77 -16.11 -7.38 9.21
N PHE A 78 -17.37 -7.54 8.83
CA PHE A 78 -17.91 -7.01 7.59
C PHE A 78 -18.73 -5.75 7.84
N ARG A 79 -18.58 -4.78 6.96
CA ARG A 79 -19.29 -3.50 7.02
C ARG A 79 -20.66 -3.63 6.39
N SER A 80 -21.70 -3.29 7.13
CA SER A 80 -23.08 -3.22 6.62
C SER A 80 -23.38 -1.91 5.85
N ASP A 81 -22.51 -0.89 6.01
CA ASP A 81 -22.64 0.44 5.43
C ASP A 81 -21.79 0.66 4.17
N ALA A 82 -21.09 -0.39 3.70
CA ALA A 82 -20.25 -0.28 2.52
C ALA A 82 -21.08 0.05 1.28
N SER A 83 -20.71 1.10 0.57
CA SER A 83 -21.32 1.49 -0.70
C SER A 83 -20.64 0.79 -1.89
N ALA A 84 -21.20 0.97 -3.08
CA ALA A 84 -20.62 0.48 -4.33
C ALA A 84 -19.12 0.78 -4.44
N HIS A 85 -18.36 -0.20 -4.92
CA HIS A 85 -16.89 -0.12 -5.09
C HIS A 85 -16.08 0.07 -3.80
N GLN A 86 -16.67 -0.20 -2.64
CA GLN A 86 -15.95 -0.25 -1.37
C GLN A 86 -15.69 -1.68 -0.93
N CYS A 87 -14.67 -1.88 -0.11
CA CYS A 87 -14.45 -3.15 0.53
C CYS A 87 -15.43 -3.33 1.69
N VAL A 88 -16.01 -4.52 1.80
CA VAL A 88 -16.94 -4.86 2.88
C VAL A 88 -16.24 -5.26 4.19
N ILE A 89 -14.93 -5.52 4.15
CA ILE A 89 -14.15 -5.84 5.37
C ILE A 89 -14.01 -4.57 6.20
N GLY A 90 -14.47 -4.64 7.44
CA GLY A 90 -14.43 -3.53 8.39
C GLY A 90 -13.15 -3.54 9.22
N ASP A 91 -12.12 -2.90 8.70
CA ASP A 91 -10.80 -2.74 9.31
C ASP A 91 -10.22 -1.37 8.98
N ASP A 92 -8.95 -1.12 9.33
CA ASP A 92 -8.29 0.17 9.13
C ASP A 92 -8.06 0.54 7.66
N MET A 93 -8.30 -0.38 6.70
CA MET A 93 -8.17 -0.09 5.28
C MET A 93 -9.07 1.07 4.82
N ALA A 94 -10.20 1.28 5.49
CA ALA A 94 -11.08 2.41 5.18
C ALA A 94 -10.41 3.76 5.47
N GLU A 95 -9.61 3.84 6.53
CA GLU A 95 -8.85 5.04 6.88
C GLU A 95 -7.62 5.20 5.97
N VAL A 96 -6.89 4.10 5.72
CA VAL A 96 -5.78 4.09 4.75
C VAL A 96 -6.23 4.64 3.40
N ARG A 97 -7.41 4.27 2.93
CA ARG A 97 -7.96 4.78 1.67
C ARG A 97 -8.20 6.27 1.67
N LYS A 98 -8.64 6.86 2.79
CA LYS A 98 -8.82 8.31 2.88
C LYS A 98 -7.49 9.05 2.67
N HIS A 99 -6.41 8.55 3.28
CA HIS A 99 -5.07 9.11 3.07
C HIS A 99 -4.63 8.97 1.60
N LEU A 100 -4.82 7.80 0.98
CA LEU A 100 -4.48 7.59 -0.42
C LEU A 100 -5.32 8.46 -1.37
N ASP A 101 -6.61 8.65 -1.07
CA ASP A 101 -7.50 9.46 -1.90
C ASP A 101 -7.16 10.97 -1.81
N ALA A 102 -6.68 11.42 -0.66
CA ALA A 102 -6.31 12.82 -0.40
C ALA A 102 -4.88 13.18 -0.83
N ALA A 103 -3.98 12.20 -0.99
CA ALA A 103 -2.59 12.47 -1.28
C ALA A 103 -2.37 12.96 -2.71
N ASP A 104 -1.61 14.02 -2.90
CA ASP A 104 -1.15 14.51 -4.21
C ASP A 104 0.11 13.76 -4.67
N GLU A 105 0.91 13.28 -3.74
CA GLU A 105 2.11 12.48 -3.96
C GLU A 105 2.18 11.34 -2.95
N LEU A 106 2.84 10.24 -3.32
CA LEU A 106 3.02 9.08 -2.45
C LEU A 106 4.48 8.64 -2.39
N ILE A 107 5.04 8.65 -1.19
CA ILE A 107 6.34 8.03 -0.90
C ILE A 107 6.09 6.67 -0.23
N VAL A 108 6.68 5.62 -0.79
CA VAL A 108 6.61 4.25 -0.26
C VAL A 108 7.99 3.82 0.19
N VAL A 109 8.10 3.42 1.45
CA VAL A 109 9.34 2.83 2.02
C VAL A 109 9.05 1.37 2.35
N SER A 110 9.72 0.42 1.70
CA SER A 110 9.45 -1.00 1.90
C SER A 110 10.73 -1.82 2.04
N PRO A 111 10.80 -2.75 3.00
CA PRO A 111 11.84 -3.75 2.99
C PRO A 111 11.54 -4.81 1.92
N VAL A 112 12.57 -5.55 1.52
CA VAL A 112 12.44 -6.70 0.61
C VAL A 112 12.42 -7.98 1.43
N TYR A 113 11.33 -8.75 1.33
CA TYR A 113 11.21 -10.08 1.91
C TYR A 113 11.02 -11.10 0.79
N PHE A 114 12.03 -11.95 0.55
CA PHE A 114 12.00 -12.93 -0.54
C PHE A 114 11.64 -12.30 -1.89
N SER A 115 12.41 -11.30 -2.29
CA SER A 115 12.19 -10.45 -3.48
C SER A 115 10.92 -9.60 -3.48
N GLY A 116 9.98 -9.84 -2.59
CA GLY A 116 8.64 -9.24 -2.59
C GLY A 116 8.37 -8.31 -1.42
N ALA A 117 7.11 -7.89 -1.34
CA ALA A 117 6.60 -7.11 -0.22
C ALA A 117 6.39 -7.98 1.03
N PRO A 118 6.61 -7.44 2.24
CA PRO A 118 6.18 -8.10 3.48
C PRO A 118 4.69 -8.45 3.46
N ALA A 119 4.29 -9.48 4.21
CA ALA A 119 2.91 -9.97 4.20
C ALA A 119 1.88 -8.88 4.56
N GLN A 120 2.17 -8.04 5.55
CA GLN A 120 1.30 -6.94 5.96
C GLN A 120 1.15 -5.88 4.86
N MET A 121 2.25 -5.50 4.21
CA MET A 121 2.21 -4.60 3.07
C MET A 121 1.45 -5.24 1.89
N LYS A 122 1.70 -6.53 1.62
CA LYS A 122 0.99 -7.24 0.56
C LYS A 122 -0.52 -7.31 0.83
N ALA A 123 -0.93 -7.53 2.09
CA ALA A 123 -2.33 -7.49 2.49
C ALA A 123 -2.97 -6.13 2.14
N LEU A 124 -2.30 -5.01 2.50
CA LEU A 124 -2.76 -3.67 2.15
C LEU A 124 -2.85 -3.47 0.63
N LEU A 125 -1.82 -3.88 -0.13
CA LEU A 125 -1.81 -3.75 -1.59
C LEU A 125 -2.90 -4.58 -2.26
N ASP A 126 -3.19 -5.80 -1.77
CA ASP A 126 -4.28 -6.63 -2.29
C ASP A 126 -5.67 -6.02 -2.03
N ARG A 127 -5.79 -5.14 -1.04
CA ARG A 127 -7.00 -4.39 -0.73
C ARG A 127 -7.23 -3.19 -1.64
N MET A 128 -6.39 -2.98 -2.67
CA MET A 128 -6.61 -1.99 -3.75
C MET A 128 -7.65 -2.43 -4.79
N GLN A 129 -8.21 -3.64 -4.67
CA GLN A 129 -9.24 -4.16 -5.60
C GLN A 129 -10.42 -3.21 -5.84
N PRO A 130 -10.96 -2.46 -4.84
CA PRO A 130 -12.02 -1.49 -5.10
C PRO A 130 -11.62 -0.41 -6.10
N TYR A 131 -10.36 0.06 -6.08
CA TYR A 131 -9.85 1.03 -7.05
C TYR A 131 -9.77 0.45 -8.46
N PHE A 132 -9.35 -0.81 -8.59
CA PHE A 132 -9.34 -1.49 -9.88
C PHE A 132 -10.72 -1.47 -10.53
N TRP A 133 -11.77 -1.80 -9.78
CA TRP A 133 -13.13 -1.85 -10.31
C TRP A 133 -13.73 -0.46 -10.53
N SER A 134 -13.48 0.53 -9.68
CA SER A 134 -13.98 1.89 -9.87
C SER A 134 -13.26 2.62 -11.02
N ASN A 135 -11.95 2.48 -11.13
CA ASN A 135 -11.13 3.22 -12.08
C ASN A 135 -11.11 2.62 -13.50
N LEU A 136 -11.62 1.41 -13.70
CA LEU A 136 -11.82 0.87 -15.05
C LEU A 136 -12.66 1.79 -15.96
N ARG A 137 -13.47 2.67 -15.36
CA ARG A 137 -14.32 3.63 -16.08
C ARG A 137 -13.70 5.00 -16.27
N GLU A 138 -12.67 5.36 -15.50
CA GLU A 138 -12.08 6.71 -15.48
C GLU A 138 -10.58 6.68 -15.85
N ARG A 139 -10.21 6.05 -16.96
CA ARG A 139 -8.81 5.92 -17.42
C ARG A 139 -8.11 7.22 -17.82
N THR A 140 -8.80 8.36 -17.76
CA THR A 140 -8.32 9.64 -18.29
C THR A 140 -7.77 10.60 -17.25
N LYS A 141 -7.77 10.25 -15.96
CA LYS A 141 -7.19 11.12 -14.92
C LYS A 141 -5.67 11.08 -14.97
N GLU A 142 -5.05 12.25 -14.85
CA GLU A 142 -3.63 12.39 -14.60
C GLU A 142 -3.24 11.61 -13.34
N ARG A 143 -2.16 10.85 -13.43
CA ARG A 143 -1.70 10.03 -12.31
C ARG A 143 -0.78 10.83 -11.42
N ARG A 144 -0.97 10.69 -10.13
CA ARG A 144 -0.15 11.34 -9.10
C ARG A 144 1.21 10.65 -8.98
N PRO A 145 2.32 11.38 -8.73
CA PRO A 145 3.64 10.78 -8.61
C PRO A 145 3.73 9.82 -7.41
N CYS A 146 4.55 8.80 -7.60
CA CYS A 146 4.91 7.87 -6.53
C CYS A 146 6.40 7.56 -6.60
N THR A 147 7.07 7.62 -5.43
CA THR A 147 8.45 7.18 -5.25
C THR A 147 8.48 5.92 -4.39
N LEU A 148 9.27 4.92 -4.80
CA LEU A 148 9.50 3.71 -4.02
C LEU A 148 10.95 3.66 -3.52
N HIS A 149 11.11 3.64 -2.21
CA HIS A 149 12.37 3.38 -1.52
C HIS A 149 12.42 1.92 -1.09
N VAL A 150 13.39 1.19 -1.60
CA VAL A 150 13.62 -0.24 -1.35
C VAL A 150 14.74 -0.39 -0.35
N VAL A 151 14.42 -0.85 0.87
CA VAL A 151 15.40 -1.11 1.94
C VAL A 151 15.73 -2.60 1.97
N ARG A 152 17.00 -2.95 1.75
CA ARG A 152 17.42 -4.35 1.66
C ARG A 152 18.86 -4.59 2.12
N GLU A 153 19.13 -5.82 2.51
CA GLU A 153 20.47 -6.28 2.90
C GLU A 153 21.28 -6.81 1.69
N GLY A 154 20.64 -7.14 0.59
CA GLY A 154 21.28 -7.84 -0.53
C GLY A 154 21.26 -9.36 -0.42
N GLY A 155 21.93 -10.02 -1.36
CA GLY A 155 22.10 -11.49 -1.36
C GLY A 155 20.93 -12.28 -1.94
N ASP A 156 19.76 -11.67 -2.22
CA ASP A 156 18.68 -12.35 -2.93
C ASP A 156 19.02 -12.45 -4.43
N PRO A 157 19.12 -13.66 -4.99
CA PRO A 157 19.47 -13.86 -6.41
C PRO A 157 18.38 -13.37 -7.36
N HIS A 158 17.17 -13.15 -6.87
CA HIS A 158 16.02 -12.68 -7.65
C HIS A 158 15.81 -11.17 -7.55
N GLY A 159 16.69 -10.45 -6.83
CA GLY A 159 16.62 -9.01 -6.69
C GLY A 159 15.36 -8.53 -5.95
N PHE A 160 14.78 -7.43 -6.40
CA PHE A 160 13.56 -6.83 -5.81
C PHE A 160 12.51 -6.42 -6.87
N GLU A 161 12.69 -6.80 -8.12
CA GLU A 161 11.78 -6.51 -9.22
C GLU A 161 10.35 -7.00 -8.94
N PRO A 162 10.11 -8.16 -8.28
CA PRO A 162 8.77 -8.56 -7.89
C PRO A 162 8.09 -7.56 -6.95
N LEU A 163 8.81 -6.94 -6.00
CA LEU A 163 8.29 -5.88 -5.16
C LEU A 163 7.87 -4.67 -6.00
N VAL A 164 8.74 -4.22 -6.91
CA VAL A 164 8.47 -3.09 -7.83
C VAL A 164 7.21 -3.37 -8.64
N GLY A 165 7.10 -4.56 -9.23
CA GLY A 165 5.94 -4.96 -10.03
C GLY A 165 4.63 -4.94 -9.25
N VAL A 166 4.63 -5.45 -8.01
CA VAL A 166 3.45 -5.45 -7.13
C VAL A 166 3.04 -4.02 -6.74
N VAL A 167 4.00 -3.18 -6.34
CA VAL A 167 3.75 -1.78 -5.97
C VAL A 167 3.21 -1.00 -7.17
N ARG A 168 3.88 -1.09 -8.33
CA ARG A 168 3.46 -0.44 -9.58
C ARG A 168 2.02 -0.81 -9.97
N SER A 169 1.68 -2.10 -9.88
CA SER A 169 0.34 -2.58 -10.24
C SER A 169 -0.73 -2.12 -9.26
N ALA A 170 -0.50 -2.28 -7.96
CA ALA A 170 -1.50 -1.97 -6.94
C ALA A 170 -1.73 -0.45 -6.79
N LEU A 171 -0.66 0.35 -6.77
CA LEU A 171 -0.77 1.81 -6.66
C LEU A 171 -1.21 2.43 -8.00
N GLY A 172 -0.87 1.80 -9.12
CA GLY A 172 -1.34 2.21 -10.43
C GLY A 172 -2.86 2.23 -10.55
N VAL A 173 -3.57 1.26 -9.96
CA VAL A 173 -5.04 1.27 -9.93
C VAL A 173 -5.60 2.29 -8.94
N ALA A 174 -4.84 2.65 -7.90
CA ALA A 174 -5.20 3.72 -6.97
C ALA A 174 -4.90 5.14 -7.52
N GLY A 175 -4.44 5.25 -8.76
CA GLY A 175 -4.23 6.54 -9.43
C GLY A 175 -2.84 7.12 -9.25
N PHE A 176 -1.85 6.31 -8.85
CA PHE A 176 -0.45 6.73 -8.77
C PHE A 176 0.37 6.18 -9.93
N LYS A 177 1.47 6.85 -10.25
CA LYS A 177 2.47 6.40 -11.21
C LYS A 177 3.82 6.34 -10.51
N LEU A 178 4.42 5.16 -10.49
CA LEU A 178 5.78 5.00 -10.00
C LEU A 178 6.73 5.71 -10.96
N GLU A 179 7.36 6.81 -10.50
CA GLU A 179 8.24 7.66 -11.28
C GLU A 179 9.69 7.61 -10.82
N CYS A 180 9.91 7.26 -9.55
CA CYS A 180 11.24 7.15 -8.97
C CYS A 180 11.38 5.86 -8.17
N LEU A 181 12.53 5.23 -8.26
CA LEU A 181 12.90 4.02 -7.53
C LEU A 181 14.28 4.23 -6.91
N VAL A 182 14.37 4.08 -5.59
CA VAL A 182 15.62 4.29 -4.84
C VAL A 182 15.99 3.03 -4.05
N ASP A 183 17.17 2.50 -4.31
CA ASP A 183 17.72 1.31 -3.64
C ASP A 183 18.64 1.73 -2.48
N TRP A 184 18.30 1.28 -1.28
CA TRP A 184 18.99 1.57 -0.03
C TRP A 184 19.89 0.42 0.42
N LEU A 185 20.51 -0.30 -0.51
CA LEU A 185 21.45 -1.38 -0.21
C LEU A 185 22.73 -0.83 0.41
N GLY A 186 23.03 -1.24 1.64
CA GLY A 186 24.27 -0.87 2.35
C GLY A 186 24.31 0.58 2.83
N CYS A 187 23.15 1.27 2.88
CA CYS A 187 23.06 2.66 3.30
C CYS A 187 22.82 2.83 4.81
N PHE A 188 22.76 1.75 5.57
CA PHE A 188 22.53 1.76 7.02
C PHE A 188 23.68 1.04 7.73
N ASP A 189 24.03 1.56 8.92
CA ASP A 189 24.96 0.89 9.83
C ASP A 189 24.30 -0.24 10.64
N GLU A 190 25.05 -0.80 11.60
CA GLU A 190 24.60 -1.90 12.47
C GLU A 190 23.48 -1.45 13.42
N ASP A 191 23.42 -0.18 13.80
CA ASP A 191 22.41 0.41 14.68
C ASP A 191 21.15 0.83 13.89
N GLY A 192 21.21 0.81 12.55
CA GLY A 192 20.11 1.16 11.66
C GLY A 192 20.05 2.64 11.29
N GLU A 193 21.10 3.40 11.59
CA GLU A 193 21.25 4.80 11.21
C GLU A 193 21.68 4.92 9.74
N ILE A 194 21.26 6.00 9.08
CA ILE A 194 21.60 6.25 7.68
C ILE A 194 23.03 6.77 7.59
N VAL A 195 23.88 6.07 6.84
CA VAL A 195 25.30 6.41 6.65
C VAL A 195 25.65 6.77 5.20
N ALA A 196 24.74 6.56 4.28
CA ALA A 196 24.90 6.92 2.87
C ALA A 196 23.53 7.12 2.19
N ASP A 197 23.53 7.88 1.11
CA ASP A 197 22.33 8.09 0.31
C ASP A 197 21.93 6.84 -0.49
N GLY A 198 20.64 6.67 -0.68
CA GLY A 198 20.09 5.65 -1.57
C GLY A 198 20.44 5.93 -3.04
N ARG A 199 20.57 4.87 -3.81
CA ARG A 199 20.88 4.94 -5.24
C ARG A 199 19.59 4.93 -6.06
N GLU A 200 19.40 5.95 -6.89
CA GLU A 200 18.32 5.95 -7.87
C GLU A 200 18.54 4.85 -8.94
N CYS A 201 17.48 4.12 -9.24
CA CYS A 201 17.46 3.04 -10.22
C CYS A 201 16.58 3.38 -11.41
N GLU A 202 16.97 2.91 -12.59
CA GLU A 202 16.12 3.05 -13.79
C GLU A 202 14.83 2.23 -13.64
N LEU A 203 13.74 2.79 -14.12
CA LEU A 203 12.43 2.13 -14.21
C LEU A 203 12.21 1.67 -15.65
N ASP A 204 12.17 0.37 -15.87
CA ASP A 204 11.81 -0.25 -17.15
C ASP A 204 10.30 -0.14 -17.49
#